data_1217dcb1931df852c571ab3901e735b9
#
_entry.id   1217dcb1931df852c571ab3901e735b9
#
_cell.length_a   1.000
_cell.length_b   1.000
_cell.length_c   1.000
_cell.angle_alpha   90.00
_cell.angle_beta   90.00
_cell.angle_gamma   90.00
#
_symmetry.space_group_name_H-M   'P 1'
#
loop_
_entity.id
_entity.type
_entity.pdbx_description
1 polymer ?
#
loop_
_entity_poly.entity_id
_entity_poly.type
_entity_poly.pdbx_seq_one_letter_code
_entity_poly.pdbx_strand_id
1 'polypeptide(L)' 'MKQEHYIKVVNDVVQRMERHADVVMNVKQVAEYLGLSVGAVRKRCQRNQLPYHLNAKHLYFSKLEVDAA' A
#
# COMPACT_ATOMS: atom_id res chain seq x y z
N MET A 1 3.88 23.00 -7.37
CA MET A 1 4.23 22.75 -6.02
C MET A 1 4.28 21.30 -5.71
N LYS A 2 5.35 20.89 -5.06
CA LYS A 2 5.65 19.47 -4.89
C LYS A 2 4.60 18.73 -4.07
N GLN A 3 4.05 19.35 -3.03
CA GLN A 3 3.04 18.70 -2.21
C GLN A 3 1.73 18.49 -2.94
N GLU A 4 1.30 19.45 -3.73
CA GLU A 4 0.06 19.31 -4.50
C GLU A 4 0.18 18.20 -5.53
N HIS A 5 1.32 18.12 -6.20
CA HIS A 5 1.57 17.07 -7.17
C HIS A 5 1.57 15.69 -6.50
N TYR A 6 2.21 15.59 -5.34
CA TYR A 6 2.27 14.35 -4.58
C TYR A 6 0.86 13.89 -4.16
N ILE A 7 0.07 14.81 -3.60
CA ILE A 7 -1.29 14.50 -3.15
C ILE A 7 -2.16 14.04 -4.32
N LYS A 8 -2.01 14.68 -5.49
CA LYS A 8 -2.77 14.31 -6.66
C LYS A 8 -2.49 12.88 -7.11
N VAL A 9 -1.22 12.47 -7.10
CA VAL A 9 -0.84 11.10 -7.49
C VAL A 9 -1.42 10.09 -6.51
N VAL A 10 -1.32 10.37 -5.21
CA VAL A 10 -1.88 9.50 -4.18
C VAL A 10 -3.39 9.40 -4.33
N ASN A 11 -4.08 10.51 -4.59
CA ASN A 11 -5.52 10.50 -4.76
C ASN A 11 -5.94 9.67 -5.97
N ASP A 12 -5.18 9.71 -7.06
CA ASP A 12 -5.49 8.91 -8.25
C ASP A 12 -5.44 7.41 -7.93
N VAL A 13 -4.43 6.98 -7.16
CA VAL A 13 -4.31 5.59 -6.74
C VAL A 13 -5.48 5.21 -5.83
N VAL A 14 -5.77 6.04 -4.84
CA VAL A 14 -6.88 5.82 -3.90
C VAL A 14 -8.21 5.72 -4.64
N GLN A 15 -8.48 6.63 -5.57
CA GLN A 15 -9.73 6.62 -6.32
C GLN A 15 -9.90 5.35 -7.13
N ARG A 16 -8.83 4.87 -7.75
CA ARG A 16 -8.89 3.61 -8.51
C ARG A 16 -9.20 2.42 -7.62
N MET A 17 -8.58 2.37 -6.44
CA MET A 17 -8.83 1.29 -5.49
C MET A 17 -10.25 1.32 -4.94
N GLU A 18 -10.76 2.52 -4.65
CA GLU A 18 -12.12 2.68 -4.16
C GLU A 18 -13.17 2.21 -5.17
N ARG A 19 -12.93 2.43 -6.46
CA ARG A 19 -13.85 1.97 -7.51
C ARG A 19 -13.98 0.46 -7.55
N HIS A 20 -12.99 -0.26 -7.04
CA HIS A 20 -13.01 -1.71 -6.98
C HIS A 20 -13.38 -2.23 -5.60
N ALA A 21 -14.00 -1.39 -4.77
CA ALA A 21 -14.35 -1.73 -3.40
C ALA A 21 -13.12 -2.15 -2.58
N ASP A 22 -12.01 -1.50 -2.82
CA ASP A 22 -10.74 -1.82 -2.21
C ASP A 22 -10.45 -0.87 -1.03
N VAL A 23 -9.52 -1.28 -0.18
CA VAL A 23 -9.05 -0.48 0.94
C VAL A 23 -7.56 -0.25 0.79
N VAL A 24 -7.14 1.00 0.90
CA VAL A 24 -5.72 1.37 0.87
C VAL A 24 -5.18 1.31 2.28
N MET A 25 -4.08 0.59 2.46
CA MET A 25 -3.43 0.44 3.76
C MET A 25 -1.99 0.90 3.68
N ASN A 26 -1.49 1.49 4.77
CA ASN A 26 -0.06 1.75 4.90
C ASN A 26 0.65 0.51 5.46
N VAL A 27 1.98 0.57 5.58
CA VAL A 27 2.75 -0.58 6.02
C VAL A 27 2.37 -1.02 7.44
N LYS A 28 2.07 -0.08 8.32
CA LYS A 28 1.67 -0.38 9.68
C LYS A 28 0.31 -1.07 9.73
N GLN A 29 -0.63 -0.60 8.94
CA GLN A 29 -1.96 -1.20 8.85
C GLN A 29 -1.90 -2.61 8.29
N VAL A 30 -1.09 -2.84 7.26
CA VAL A 30 -0.90 -4.18 6.70
C VAL A 30 -0.25 -5.11 7.72
N ALA A 31 0.74 -4.62 8.48
CA ALA A 31 1.36 -5.41 9.52
C ALA A 31 0.32 -5.88 10.55
N GLU A 32 -0.54 -5.00 11.01
CA GLU A 32 -1.61 -5.35 11.93
C GLU A 32 -2.61 -6.33 11.30
N TYR A 33 -2.97 -6.08 10.04
CA TYR A 33 -3.91 -6.91 9.31
C TYR A 33 -3.41 -8.34 9.14
N LEU A 34 -2.12 -8.51 8.86
CA LEU A 34 -1.52 -9.82 8.65
C LEU A 34 -0.96 -10.45 9.93
N GLY A 35 -0.96 -9.72 11.03
CA GLY A 35 -0.38 -10.20 12.28
C GLY A 35 1.14 -10.28 12.24
N LEU A 36 1.78 -9.38 11.51
CA LEU A 36 3.24 -9.35 11.33
C LEU A 36 3.82 -8.06 11.90
N SER A 37 5.14 -8.05 12.10
CA SER A 37 5.84 -6.82 12.40
C SER A 37 6.04 -6.00 11.12
N VAL A 38 6.27 -4.70 11.27
CA VAL A 38 6.57 -3.83 10.13
C VAL A 38 7.81 -4.32 9.40
N GLY A 39 8.83 -4.75 10.15
CA GLY A 39 10.04 -5.31 9.55
C GLY A 39 9.78 -6.55 8.70
N ALA A 40 8.89 -7.42 9.16
CA ALA A 40 8.52 -8.62 8.42
C ALA A 40 7.77 -8.26 7.12
N VAL A 41 6.88 -7.27 7.18
CA VAL A 41 6.17 -6.79 5.99
C VAL A 41 7.16 -6.24 4.97
N ARG A 42 8.11 -5.43 5.42
CA ARG A 42 9.12 -4.86 4.52
C ARG A 42 9.99 -5.93 3.86
N LYS A 43 10.35 -6.98 4.62
CA LYS A 43 11.11 -8.09 4.05
C LYS A 43 10.32 -8.82 2.96
N ARG A 44 9.04 -9.03 3.18
CA ARG A 44 8.19 -9.66 2.16
C ARG A 44 8.09 -8.82 0.90
N CYS A 45 8.01 -7.50 1.05
CA CYS A 45 8.02 -6.59 -0.10
C CYS A 45 9.34 -6.70 -0.86
N GLN A 46 10.48 -6.74 -0.17
CA GLN A 46 11.79 -6.85 -0.79
C GLN A 46 11.95 -8.15 -1.57
N ARG A 47 11.29 -9.21 -1.13
CA ARG A 47 11.34 -10.53 -1.77
C ARG A 47 10.23 -10.72 -2.81
N ASN A 48 9.47 -9.68 -3.11
CA ASN A 48 8.32 -9.74 -4.03
C ASN A 48 7.28 -10.78 -3.61
N GLN A 49 7.15 -11.01 -2.30
CA GLN A 49 6.19 -11.95 -1.75
C GLN A 49 4.87 -11.28 -1.36
N LEU A 50 4.83 -9.96 -1.39
CA LEU A 50 3.66 -9.18 -1.01
C LEU A 50 3.51 -8.03 -1.99
N PRO A 51 2.35 -7.89 -2.66
CA PRO A 51 2.15 -6.80 -3.60
C PRO A 51 2.10 -5.46 -2.86
N TYR A 52 2.78 -4.48 -3.40
CA TYR A 52 2.84 -3.15 -2.80
C TYR A 52 2.96 -2.09 -3.90
N HIS A 53 2.62 -0.86 -3.51
CA HIS A 53 2.79 0.31 -4.36
C HIS A 53 3.71 1.29 -3.65
N LEU A 54 4.64 1.87 -4.37
CA LEU A 54 5.58 2.83 -3.81
C LEU A 54 5.36 4.18 -4.46
N ASN A 55 5.15 5.19 -3.63
CA ASN A 55 5.06 6.56 -4.09
C ASN A 55 5.97 7.41 -3.21
N ALA A 56 7.02 8.00 -3.82
CA ALA A 56 8.09 8.67 -3.09
C ALA A 56 8.71 7.69 -2.08
N LYS A 57 8.61 7.97 -0.79
CA LYS A 57 9.16 7.10 0.25
C LYS A 57 8.10 6.33 1.01
N HIS A 58 6.85 6.34 0.50
CA HIS A 58 5.73 5.73 1.20
C HIS A 58 5.28 4.46 0.51
N LEU A 59 5.03 3.42 1.30
CA LEU A 59 4.47 2.17 0.82
C LEU A 59 2.97 2.17 1.01
N TYR A 60 2.26 1.71 0.00
CA TYR A 60 0.81 1.52 0.04
C TYR A 60 0.47 0.10 -0.34
N PHE A 61 -0.60 -0.39 0.21
CA PHE A 61 -1.07 -1.74 -0.07
C PHE A 61 -2.54 -1.70 -0.40
N SER A 62 -2.92 -2.46 -1.41
CA SER A 62 -4.31 -2.71 -1.74
C SER A 62 -4.76 -3.96 -1.00
N LYS A 63 -5.82 -3.85 -0.22
CA LYS A 63 -6.33 -4.99 0.52
C LYS A 63 -6.69 -6.14 -0.41
N LEU A 64 -7.29 -5.85 -1.55
CA LEU A 64 -7.64 -6.89 -2.52
C LEU A 64 -6.41 -7.61 -3.04
N GLU A 65 -5.33 -6.87 -3.33
CA GLU A 65 -4.09 -7.46 -3.79
C GLU A 65 -3.43 -8.30 -2.70
N VAL A 66 -3.42 -7.79 -1.48
CA VAL A 66 -2.85 -8.51 -0.35
C VAL A 66 -3.60 -9.81 -0.09
N ASP A 67 -4.92 -9.77 -0.16
CA ASP A 67 -5.76 -10.96 0.04
C ASP A 67 -5.56 -11.99 -1.07
N ALA A 68 -5.24 -11.55 -2.28
CA ALA A 68 -5.02 -12.43 -3.42
C ALA A 68 -3.62 -13.02 -3.46
N ALA A 69 -2.70 -12.48 -2.68
CA ALA A 69 -1.30 -12.91 -2.70
C ALA A 69 -1.07 -14.23 -1.98
#